data_021849f07cd4da925be6ce43edecbdb5
#
_entry.id   021849f07cd4da925be6ce43edecbdb5
#
_cell.length_a   1.000
_cell.length_b   1.000
_cell.length_c   1.000
_cell.angle_alpha   90.00
_cell.angle_beta   90.00
_cell.angle_gamma   90.00
#
_symmetry.space_group_name_H-M   'P 1'
#
loop_
_entity.id
_entity.type
_entity.pdbx_description
1 polymer ?
#
loop_
_entity_poly.entity_id
_entity_poly.type
_entity_poly.pdbx_seq_one_letter_code
_entity_poly.pdbx_strand_id
1 'polypeptide(L)'
;YTIQEDGTLKDRKLFCESGSDGMTLDQHGNVYLTSGSVKVFSPKGKQIADLKFPESPANVVFGGKELNTLFVTARTGFYSLDMAVTGAIRETPFKITISTVEDKMVYDVKEFDVETGKPVLLTFKNKDFPPHNLLVVKPGKADEVANLAIALGNDGFGKQWRPETPLILWGSTMIDYDEETVISFIAPPPGDYPYVCTFPGHAMMMRGVMKVLPKGADKKK
;
A
#
# COMPACT_ATOMS: atom_id res chain seq x y z
N TYR A 1 5.79 -9.61 -16.45
CA TYR A 1 6.99 -9.12 -15.76
C TYR A 1 7.16 -9.82 -14.41
N THR A 2 8.41 -9.99 -13.99
CA THR A 2 8.77 -10.35 -12.62
C THR A 2 9.06 -9.07 -11.85
N ILE A 3 8.38 -8.88 -10.71
CA ILE A 3 8.66 -7.74 -9.81
C ILE A 3 9.87 -8.11 -8.97
N GLN A 4 10.91 -7.25 -8.98
CA GLN A 4 12.11 -7.41 -8.18
C GLN A 4 11.90 -6.85 -6.76
N GLU A 5 12.80 -7.16 -5.83
CA GLU A 5 12.73 -6.66 -4.45
C GLU A 5 12.81 -5.11 -4.36
N ASP A 6 13.48 -4.47 -5.32
CA ASP A 6 13.58 -3.02 -5.45
C ASP A 6 12.36 -2.36 -6.16
N GLY A 7 11.33 -3.15 -6.51
CA GLY A 7 10.14 -2.71 -7.21
C GLY A 7 10.30 -2.57 -8.73
N THR A 8 11.47 -2.83 -9.29
CA THR A 8 11.69 -2.80 -10.75
C THR A 8 11.05 -4.01 -11.42
N LEU A 9 10.77 -3.89 -12.72
CA LEU A 9 10.12 -4.91 -13.53
C LEU A 9 11.14 -5.54 -14.48
N LYS A 10 11.28 -6.88 -14.45
CA LYS A 10 12.13 -7.67 -15.36
C LYS A 10 11.32 -8.76 -16.05
N ASP A 11 11.97 -9.49 -16.96
CA ASP A 11 11.46 -10.69 -17.60
C ASP A 11 10.06 -10.50 -18.22
N ARG A 12 9.93 -9.49 -19.09
CA ARG A 12 8.69 -9.25 -19.83
C ARG A 12 8.26 -10.50 -20.59
N LYS A 13 7.05 -10.99 -20.31
CA LYS A 13 6.40 -12.07 -21.08
C LYS A 13 5.05 -11.60 -21.56
N LEU A 14 4.71 -11.92 -22.82
CA LEU A 14 3.37 -11.70 -23.33
C LEU A 14 2.43 -12.68 -22.61
N PHE A 15 1.36 -12.16 -22.03
CA PHE A 15 0.35 -12.95 -21.33
C PHE A 15 -0.69 -13.51 -22.33
N CYS A 16 -1.24 -12.65 -23.18
CA CYS A 16 -2.19 -13.01 -24.25
C CYS A 16 -2.17 -11.95 -25.35
N GLU A 17 -2.63 -12.30 -26.56
CA GLU A 17 -2.76 -11.38 -27.69
C GLU A 17 -4.12 -10.67 -27.65
N SER A 18 -4.33 -9.85 -26.64
CA SER A 18 -5.54 -9.02 -26.50
C SER A 18 -5.18 -7.68 -25.89
N GLY A 19 -5.65 -6.59 -26.49
CA GLY A 19 -5.69 -5.28 -25.85
C GLY A 19 -6.81 -5.23 -24.82
N SER A 20 -6.80 -4.20 -23.96
CA SER A 20 -7.85 -3.98 -22.98
C SER A 20 -7.87 -2.52 -22.54
N ASP A 21 -9.06 -1.93 -22.43
CA ASP A 21 -9.24 -0.62 -21.78
C ASP A 21 -9.28 -0.78 -20.27
N GLY A 22 -9.93 -1.84 -19.78
CA GLY A 22 -10.03 -2.16 -18.35
C GLY A 22 -9.85 -3.64 -18.06
N MET A 23 -9.44 -3.98 -16.84
CA MET A 23 -9.23 -5.36 -16.43
C MET A 23 -9.57 -5.61 -14.96
N THR A 24 -9.92 -6.86 -14.66
CA THR A 24 -10.06 -7.36 -13.28
C THR A 24 -9.64 -8.83 -13.21
N LEU A 25 -9.56 -9.35 -11.99
CA LEU A 25 -9.19 -10.75 -11.70
C LEU A 25 -10.27 -11.42 -10.87
N ASP A 26 -10.46 -12.72 -11.06
CA ASP A 26 -11.23 -13.55 -10.15
C ASP A 26 -10.35 -14.28 -9.11
N GLN A 27 -10.99 -14.98 -8.18
CA GLN A 27 -10.33 -15.75 -7.11
C GLN A 27 -9.40 -16.87 -7.59
N HIS A 28 -9.55 -17.31 -8.84
CA HIS A 28 -8.70 -18.33 -9.46
C HIS A 28 -7.55 -17.74 -10.27
N GLY A 29 -7.44 -16.39 -10.28
CA GLY A 29 -6.45 -15.65 -11.05
C GLY A 29 -6.77 -15.57 -12.54
N ASN A 30 -8.01 -15.85 -12.95
CA ASN A 30 -8.43 -15.60 -14.33
C ASN A 30 -8.51 -14.08 -14.55
N VAL A 31 -8.05 -13.64 -15.73
CA VAL A 31 -7.98 -12.23 -16.11
C VAL A 31 -9.14 -11.89 -17.03
N TYR A 32 -9.91 -10.90 -16.67
CA TYR A 32 -11.04 -10.36 -17.44
C TYR A 32 -10.59 -9.09 -18.15
N LEU A 33 -10.65 -9.07 -19.47
CA LEU A 33 -10.19 -7.97 -20.33
C LEU A 33 -11.34 -7.41 -21.16
N THR A 34 -11.51 -6.08 -21.16
CA THR A 34 -12.51 -5.42 -22.03
C THR A 34 -11.89 -5.15 -23.42
N SER A 35 -12.38 -5.86 -24.42
CA SER A 35 -11.92 -5.73 -25.81
C SER A 35 -13.04 -6.12 -26.78
N GLY A 36 -14.00 -5.21 -27.04
CA GLY A 36 -15.22 -5.46 -27.81
C GLY A 36 -16.25 -6.33 -27.08
N SER A 37 -15.80 -7.10 -26.11
CA SER A 37 -16.54 -7.93 -25.16
C SER A 37 -15.71 -8.02 -23.87
N VAL A 38 -16.18 -8.73 -22.84
CA VAL A 38 -15.32 -9.11 -21.72
C VAL A 38 -14.76 -10.50 -21.99
N LYS A 39 -13.50 -10.58 -22.39
CA LYS A 39 -12.79 -11.83 -22.63
C LYS A 39 -12.13 -12.31 -21.35
N VAL A 40 -12.28 -13.59 -21.02
CA VAL A 40 -11.72 -14.19 -19.80
C VAL A 40 -10.58 -15.10 -20.18
N PHE A 41 -9.42 -14.90 -19.58
CA PHE A 41 -8.22 -15.69 -19.79
C PHE A 41 -7.80 -16.40 -18.51
N SER A 42 -7.44 -17.68 -18.62
CA SER A 42 -6.83 -18.42 -17.51
C SER A 42 -5.49 -17.79 -17.09
N PRO A 43 -4.93 -18.13 -15.90
CA PRO A 43 -3.60 -17.67 -15.47
C PRO A 43 -2.45 -18.03 -16.44
N LYS A 44 -2.71 -18.97 -17.37
CA LYS A 44 -1.76 -19.37 -18.42
C LYS A 44 -1.95 -18.61 -19.74
N GLY A 45 -2.81 -17.58 -19.76
CA GLY A 45 -3.06 -16.77 -20.96
C GLY A 45 -3.98 -17.44 -22.00
N LYS A 46 -4.61 -18.58 -21.71
CA LYS A 46 -5.58 -19.22 -22.60
C LYS A 46 -6.95 -18.59 -22.40
N GLN A 47 -7.61 -18.13 -23.48
CA GLN A 47 -9.00 -17.67 -23.42
C GLN A 47 -9.94 -18.83 -23.03
N ILE A 48 -10.76 -18.61 -22.01
CA ILE A 48 -11.68 -19.60 -21.44
C ILE A 48 -13.15 -19.17 -21.54
N ALA A 49 -13.42 -17.84 -21.71
CA ALA A 49 -14.77 -17.34 -21.91
C ALA A 49 -14.75 -16.04 -22.72
N ASP A 50 -15.92 -15.66 -23.25
CA ASP A 50 -16.17 -14.41 -23.96
C ASP A 50 -17.61 -13.94 -23.61
N LEU A 51 -17.70 -12.96 -22.72
CA LEU A 51 -18.96 -12.42 -22.22
C LEU A 51 -19.41 -11.26 -23.10
N LYS A 52 -20.52 -11.44 -23.80
CA LYS A 52 -21.10 -10.43 -24.70
C LYS A 52 -22.01 -9.48 -23.93
N PHE A 53 -21.93 -8.21 -24.27
CA PHE A 53 -22.77 -7.15 -23.75
C PHE A 53 -23.45 -6.42 -24.91
N PRO A 54 -24.56 -5.71 -24.67
CA PRO A 54 -25.26 -4.95 -25.73
C PRO A 54 -24.38 -3.85 -26.37
N GLU A 55 -23.41 -3.35 -25.61
CA GLU A 55 -22.45 -2.33 -26.05
C GLU A 55 -21.02 -2.79 -25.77
N SER A 56 -20.06 -2.16 -26.46
CA SER A 56 -18.64 -2.44 -26.24
C SER A 56 -18.21 -2.04 -24.82
N PRO A 57 -17.76 -2.98 -23.99
CA PRO A 57 -17.29 -2.71 -22.64
C PRO A 57 -16.03 -1.83 -22.63
N ALA A 58 -15.97 -0.87 -21.70
CA ALA A 58 -14.83 -0.01 -21.44
C ALA A 58 -14.06 -0.40 -20.18
N ASN A 59 -14.78 -0.77 -19.10
CA ASN A 59 -14.15 -1.21 -17.88
C ASN A 59 -14.96 -2.31 -17.19
N VAL A 60 -14.30 -3.09 -16.31
CA VAL A 60 -14.87 -4.23 -15.64
C VAL A 60 -14.31 -4.39 -14.24
N VAL A 61 -15.16 -4.72 -13.26
CA VAL A 61 -14.75 -4.93 -11.86
C VAL A 61 -15.71 -5.89 -11.17
N PHE A 62 -15.17 -6.76 -10.32
CA PHE A 62 -15.97 -7.52 -9.37
C PHE A 62 -16.37 -6.66 -8.17
N GLY A 63 -17.61 -6.82 -7.71
CA GLY A 63 -18.17 -6.12 -6.56
C GLY A 63 -19.37 -6.85 -5.97
N GLY A 64 -20.23 -6.10 -5.24
CA GLY A 64 -21.32 -6.69 -4.46
C GLY A 64 -20.82 -7.20 -3.10
N LYS A 65 -21.77 -7.57 -2.24
CA LYS A 65 -21.47 -8.00 -0.87
C LYS A 65 -20.58 -9.24 -0.82
N GLU A 66 -20.83 -10.18 -1.71
CA GLU A 66 -20.10 -11.46 -1.81
C GLU A 66 -19.01 -11.43 -2.88
N LEU A 67 -18.73 -10.25 -3.48
CA LEU A 67 -17.75 -10.07 -4.58
C LEU A 67 -17.99 -10.95 -5.80
N ASN A 68 -19.23 -11.42 -6.01
CA ASN A 68 -19.61 -12.29 -7.12
C ASN A 68 -20.45 -11.59 -8.20
N THR A 69 -20.60 -10.29 -8.12
CA THR A 69 -21.25 -9.49 -9.18
C THR A 69 -20.19 -8.82 -10.03
N LEU A 70 -20.17 -9.11 -11.32
CA LEU A 70 -19.29 -8.44 -12.29
C LEU A 70 -19.99 -7.19 -12.81
N PHE A 71 -19.46 -6.02 -12.47
CA PHE A 71 -19.93 -4.73 -12.98
C PHE A 71 -19.13 -4.35 -14.21
N VAL A 72 -19.83 -3.88 -15.25
CA VAL A 72 -19.25 -3.52 -16.53
C VAL A 72 -19.77 -2.16 -16.96
N THR A 73 -18.87 -1.20 -17.18
CA THR A 73 -19.19 0.05 -17.87
C THR A 73 -19.02 -0.15 -19.37
N ALA A 74 -19.94 0.33 -20.15
CA ALA A 74 -19.88 0.39 -21.60
C ALA A 74 -20.10 1.82 -22.07
N ARG A 75 -20.30 2.06 -23.37
CA ARG A 75 -20.39 3.42 -23.91
C ARG A 75 -21.42 4.29 -23.20
N THR A 76 -22.67 3.85 -23.15
CA THR A 76 -23.79 4.57 -22.53
C THR A 76 -24.44 3.77 -21.40
N GLY A 77 -24.07 2.48 -21.27
CA GLY A 77 -24.67 1.52 -20.34
C GLY A 77 -23.76 1.18 -19.16
N PHE A 78 -24.41 0.77 -18.08
CA PHE A 78 -23.81 0.14 -16.93
C PHE A 78 -24.52 -1.19 -16.72
N TYR A 79 -23.77 -2.27 -16.70
CA TYR A 79 -24.29 -3.63 -16.63
C TYR A 79 -23.76 -4.35 -15.39
N SER A 80 -24.55 -5.31 -14.92
CA SER A 80 -24.13 -6.25 -13.89
C SER A 80 -24.44 -7.68 -14.31
N LEU A 81 -23.58 -8.60 -13.93
CA LEU A 81 -23.73 -10.03 -14.18
C LEU A 81 -23.36 -10.81 -12.92
N ASP A 82 -24.25 -11.68 -12.48
CA ASP A 82 -23.97 -12.58 -11.36
C ASP A 82 -23.07 -13.71 -11.84
N MET A 83 -21.96 -13.89 -11.14
CA MET A 83 -20.90 -14.83 -11.50
C MET A 83 -20.90 -16.02 -10.52
N ALA A 84 -20.56 -17.19 -11.03
CA ALA A 84 -20.32 -18.37 -10.21
C ALA A 84 -18.98 -18.33 -9.44
N VAL A 85 -18.13 -17.32 -9.74
CA VAL A 85 -16.84 -17.08 -9.10
C VAL A 85 -16.86 -15.71 -8.42
N THR A 86 -16.02 -15.53 -7.43
CA THR A 86 -15.83 -14.21 -6.80
C THR A 86 -14.63 -13.49 -7.42
N GLY A 87 -14.63 -12.16 -7.32
CA GLY A 87 -13.43 -11.38 -7.62
C GLY A 87 -12.25 -11.80 -6.76
N ALA A 88 -11.05 -11.53 -7.24
CA ALA A 88 -9.85 -11.74 -6.44
C ALA A 88 -9.99 -10.94 -5.14
N ILE A 89 -9.95 -11.64 -4.01
CA ILE A 89 -9.99 -11.01 -2.70
C ILE A 89 -8.70 -10.21 -2.58
N ARG A 90 -8.81 -8.89 -2.67
CA ARG A 90 -7.74 -8.03 -2.20
C ARG A 90 -7.65 -8.27 -0.70
N GLU A 91 -6.50 -8.72 -0.23
CA GLU A 91 -6.30 -8.85 1.21
C GLU A 91 -6.72 -7.54 1.87
N THR A 92 -7.64 -7.63 2.84
CA THR A 92 -8.07 -6.45 3.59
C THR A 92 -6.83 -5.81 4.21
N PRO A 93 -6.54 -4.54 3.93
CA PRO A 93 -5.34 -3.92 4.44
C PRO A 93 -5.36 -3.89 5.98
N PHE A 94 -4.21 -4.13 6.56
CA PHE A 94 -3.98 -3.84 7.97
C PHE A 94 -4.05 -2.32 8.15
N LYS A 95 -5.00 -1.87 8.98
CA LYS A 95 -5.20 -0.45 9.26
C LYS A 95 -4.69 -0.14 10.65
N ILE A 96 -3.88 0.89 10.76
CA ILE A 96 -3.40 1.40 12.03
C ILE A 96 -3.36 2.92 12.00
N THR A 97 -3.71 3.54 13.12
CA THR A 97 -3.52 4.97 13.33
C THR A 97 -2.43 5.15 14.38
N ILE A 98 -1.47 6.01 14.09
CA ILE A 98 -0.42 6.45 15.01
C ILE A 98 -0.55 7.96 15.17
N SER A 99 -0.73 8.43 16.40
CA SER A 99 -0.84 9.84 16.70
C SER A 99 0.32 10.33 17.55
N THR A 100 0.64 11.60 17.46
CA THR A 100 1.47 12.25 18.48
C THR A 100 0.68 12.39 19.77
N VAL A 101 1.36 12.40 20.89
CA VAL A 101 0.76 12.70 22.21
C VAL A 101 1.09 14.12 22.56
N GLU A 102 0.06 14.95 22.75
CA GLU A 102 0.18 16.38 23.09
C GLU A 102 1.16 16.62 24.23
N ASP A 103 2.04 17.59 24.06
CA ASP A 103 3.08 18.03 25.01
C ASP A 103 4.10 16.94 25.44
N LYS A 104 4.21 15.83 24.72
CA LYS A 104 5.09 14.71 25.15
C LYS A 104 6.17 14.32 24.15
N MET A 105 6.17 14.85 22.94
CA MET A 105 7.10 14.46 21.85
C MET A 105 7.25 12.94 21.71
N VAL A 106 6.15 12.20 21.72
CA VAL A 106 6.12 10.74 21.55
C VAL A 106 4.95 10.34 20.66
N TYR A 107 5.05 9.17 20.04
CA TYR A 107 3.89 8.51 19.43
C TYR A 107 3.10 7.73 20.49
N ASP A 108 1.78 7.67 20.34
CA ASP A 108 0.86 6.88 21.17
C ASP A 108 1.07 5.37 20.98
N VAL A 109 1.41 4.92 19.77
CA VAL A 109 1.78 3.54 19.49
C VAL A 109 3.31 3.44 19.50
N LYS A 110 3.85 2.55 20.32
CA LYS A 110 5.29 2.27 20.41
C LYS A 110 5.70 1.03 19.62
N GLU A 111 4.77 0.11 19.43
CA GLU A 111 5.01 -1.16 18.75
C GLU A 111 3.70 -1.68 18.16
N PHE A 112 3.76 -2.28 16.98
CA PHE A 112 2.66 -3.02 16.40
C PHE A 112 3.17 -4.14 15.49
N ASP A 113 2.34 -5.20 15.37
CA ASP A 113 2.65 -6.38 14.56
C ASP A 113 1.87 -6.36 13.25
N VAL A 114 2.52 -6.75 12.15
CA VAL A 114 1.88 -6.97 10.85
C VAL A 114 2.50 -8.18 10.16
N GLU A 115 1.72 -8.96 9.41
CA GLU A 115 2.25 -10.06 8.61
C GLU A 115 2.95 -9.58 7.34
N THR A 116 4.05 -10.24 6.97
CA THR A 116 4.75 -9.99 5.70
C THR A 116 3.81 -10.12 4.49
N GLY A 117 3.97 -9.24 3.51
CA GLY A 117 3.13 -9.20 2.30
C GLY A 117 1.76 -8.57 2.50
N LYS A 118 1.34 -8.24 3.73
CA LYS A 118 0.06 -7.61 4.02
C LYS A 118 0.04 -6.16 3.52
N PRO A 119 -0.99 -5.72 2.77
CA PRO A 119 -1.20 -4.30 2.53
C PRO A 119 -1.40 -3.55 3.85
N VAL A 120 -0.73 -2.42 4.02
CA VAL A 120 -0.81 -1.58 5.22
C VAL A 120 -1.31 -0.19 4.84
N LEU A 121 -2.27 0.30 5.61
CA LEU A 121 -2.70 1.70 5.61
C LEU A 121 -2.41 2.27 7.00
N LEU A 122 -1.32 3.01 7.11
CA LEU A 122 -0.91 3.70 8.33
C LEU A 122 -1.37 5.15 8.24
N THR A 123 -2.34 5.53 9.08
CA THR A 123 -2.74 6.92 9.24
C THR A 123 -1.88 7.56 10.32
N PHE A 124 -1.12 8.57 9.95
CA PHE A 124 -0.37 9.39 10.91
C PHE A 124 -1.13 10.68 11.20
N LYS A 125 -1.33 10.98 12.49
CA LYS A 125 -2.03 12.19 12.96
C LYS A 125 -1.14 13.01 13.86
N ASN A 126 -1.00 14.30 13.56
CA ASN A 126 -0.33 15.20 14.49
C ASN A 126 -1.35 15.85 15.44
N LYS A 127 -1.27 15.50 16.72
CA LYS A 127 -2.05 16.07 17.83
C LYS A 127 -1.21 16.95 18.74
N ASP A 128 0.01 17.28 18.32
CA ASP A 128 0.96 18.11 19.06
C ASP A 128 1.24 19.40 18.29
N PHE A 129 1.51 20.48 18.99
CA PHE A 129 1.67 21.81 18.36
C PHE A 129 2.86 21.89 17.37
N PRO A 130 4.05 21.35 17.67
CA PRO A 130 5.13 21.32 16.69
C PRO A 130 4.81 20.43 15.48
N PRO A 131 5.35 20.74 14.29
CA PRO A 131 5.22 19.86 13.14
C PRO A 131 6.00 18.56 13.36
N HIS A 132 5.43 17.44 12.93
CA HIS A 132 6.02 16.11 13.04
C HIS A 132 5.92 15.35 11.74
N ASN A 133 6.85 14.43 11.51
CA ASN A 133 6.73 13.39 10.49
C ASN A 133 6.82 12.00 11.12
N LEU A 134 6.51 10.98 10.34
CA LEU A 134 6.70 9.58 10.68
C LEU A 134 7.41 8.90 9.51
N LEU A 135 8.66 8.49 9.70
CA LEU A 135 9.46 7.80 8.70
C LEU A 135 9.74 6.38 9.13
N VAL A 136 9.27 5.40 8.37
CA VAL A 136 9.61 3.97 8.54
C VAL A 136 10.93 3.73 7.86
N VAL A 137 11.90 3.17 8.58
CA VAL A 137 13.27 3.00 8.11
C VAL A 137 13.72 1.55 8.13
N LYS A 138 14.79 1.25 7.43
CA LYS A 138 15.41 -0.08 7.45
C LYS A 138 15.79 -0.50 8.89
N PRO A 139 15.78 -1.80 9.20
CA PRO A 139 16.18 -2.34 10.50
C PRO A 139 17.50 -1.76 11.01
N GLY A 140 17.50 -1.25 12.26
CA GLY A 140 18.66 -0.68 12.92
C GLY A 140 19.12 0.68 12.38
N LYS A 141 18.36 1.36 11.49
CA LYS A 141 18.82 2.58 10.81
C LYS A 141 18.16 3.87 11.31
N ALA A 142 17.42 3.83 12.41
CA ALA A 142 16.71 5.01 12.93
C ALA A 142 17.68 6.14 13.31
N ASP A 143 18.77 5.84 14.03
CA ASP A 143 19.73 6.84 14.47
C ASP A 143 20.54 7.42 13.28
N GLU A 144 20.86 6.58 12.31
CA GLU A 144 21.55 7.04 11.09
C GLU A 144 20.68 8.02 10.30
N VAL A 145 19.39 7.71 10.12
CA VAL A 145 18.44 8.58 9.42
C VAL A 145 18.22 9.89 10.22
N ALA A 146 18.11 9.81 11.54
CA ALA A 146 17.98 10.99 12.40
C ALA A 146 19.22 11.91 12.27
N ASN A 147 20.42 11.35 12.26
CA ASN A 147 21.66 12.11 12.07
C ASN A 147 21.75 12.75 10.68
N LEU A 148 21.32 12.02 9.63
CA LEU A 148 21.25 12.59 8.27
C LEU A 148 20.25 13.75 8.20
N ALA A 149 19.13 13.68 8.92
CA ALA A 149 18.18 14.78 9.00
C ALA A 149 18.78 16.01 9.71
N ILE A 150 19.46 15.82 10.83
CA ILE A 150 20.17 16.90 11.54
C ILE A 150 21.23 17.54 10.63
N ALA A 151 21.95 16.73 9.85
CA ALA A 151 22.97 17.19 8.91
C ALA A 151 22.44 18.08 7.77
N LEU A 152 21.13 18.12 7.54
CA LEU A 152 20.51 19.07 6.60
C LEU A 152 20.68 20.53 7.03
N GLY A 153 20.89 20.79 8.33
CA GLY A 153 21.14 22.13 8.86
C GLY A 153 20.09 23.15 8.39
N ASN A 154 20.54 24.22 7.75
CA ASN A 154 19.66 25.29 7.27
C ASN A 154 18.68 24.84 6.16
N ASP A 155 19.00 23.78 5.42
CA ASP A 155 18.13 23.22 4.38
C ASP A 155 16.98 22.38 4.97
N GLY A 156 17.04 22.06 6.26
CA GLY A 156 16.14 21.15 6.92
C GLY A 156 14.66 21.53 6.77
N PHE A 157 14.33 22.79 6.93
CA PHE A 157 12.95 23.29 6.75
C PHE A 157 12.47 23.07 5.31
N GLY A 158 13.25 23.48 4.31
CA GLY A 158 12.92 23.31 2.90
C GLY A 158 12.78 21.85 2.48
N LYS A 159 13.52 20.95 3.11
CA LYS A 159 13.48 19.49 2.90
C LYS A 159 12.59 18.76 3.91
N GLN A 160 11.83 19.48 4.73
CA GLN A 160 10.92 18.93 5.72
C GLN A 160 11.59 17.91 6.66
N TRP A 161 12.85 18.15 6.99
CA TRP A 161 13.71 17.28 7.81
C TRP A 161 13.70 15.80 7.35
N ARG A 162 13.44 15.58 6.05
CA ARG A 162 13.45 14.26 5.40
C ARG A 162 14.66 14.16 4.48
N PRO A 163 15.75 13.49 4.91
CA PRO A 163 16.93 13.31 4.08
C PRO A 163 16.66 12.39 2.90
N GLU A 164 17.30 12.64 1.76
CA GLU A 164 17.27 11.76 0.60
C GLU A 164 18.22 10.59 0.84
N THR A 165 17.66 9.44 1.20
CA THR A 165 18.44 8.24 1.51
C THR A 165 17.61 6.97 1.25
N PRO A 166 18.22 5.88 0.75
CA PRO A 166 17.55 4.58 0.59
C PRO A 166 17.28 3.88 1.92
N LEU A 167 17.64 4.48 3.05
CA LEU A 167 17.36 3.95 4.39
C LEU A 167 15.93 4.23 4.82
N ILE A 168 15.28 5.24 4.27
CA ILE A 168 13.86 5.53 4.47
C ILE A 168 13.07 4.67 3.48
N LEU A 169 12.21 3.81 3.99
CA LEU A 169 11.37 2.94 3.17
C LEU A 169 10.05 3.63 2.81
N TRP A 170 9.38 4.18 3.80
CA TRP A 170 8.10 4.90 3.66
C TRP A 170 8.02 6.01 4.70
N GLY A 171 7.11 6.95 4.50
CA GLY A 171 6.85 7.96 5.52
C GLY A 171 6.13 9.19 4.99
N SER A 172 5.80 10.09 5.90
CA SER A 172 5.17 11.37 5.63
C SER A 172 6.19 12.48 5.35
N THR A 173 5.70 13.60 4.86
CA THR A 173 6.31 14.93 5.07
C THR A 173 6.04 15.38 6.51
N MET A 174 6.54 16.55 6.91
CA MET A 174 6.06 17.20 8.13
C MET A 174 4.57 17.53 7.96
N ILE A 175 3.79 17.28 9.00
CA ILE A 175 2.40 17.72 9.09
C ILE A 175 2.22 18.58 10.33
N ASP A 176 1.38 19.61 10.19
CA ASP A 176 1.12 20.57 11.26
C ASP A 176 0.07 20.06 12.24
N TYR A 177 -0.19 20.87 13.28
CA TYR A 177 -1.18 20.53 14.32
C TYR A 177 -2.55 20.19 13.70
N ASP A 178 -3.16 19.11 14.20
CA ASP A 178 -4.46 18.55 13.79
C ASP A 178 -4.56 18.06 12.33
N GLU A 179 -3.43 18.00 11.64
CA GLU A 179 -3.36 17.35 10.31
C GLU A 179 -3.17 15.84 10.39
N GLU A 180 -3.58 15.15 9.32
CA GLU A 180 -3.35 13.73 9.16
C GLU A 180 -2.92 13.39 7.73
N THR A 181 -2.20 12.29 7.59
CA THR A 181 -1.80 11.73 6.30
C THR A 181 -1.82 10.22 6.33
N VAL A 182 -1.99 9.60 5.16
CA VAL A 182 -2.00 8.14 5.02
C VAL A 182 -0.76 7.68 4.27
N ILE A 183 -0.03 6.76 4.88
CA ILE A 183 1.12 6.08 4.31
C ILE A 183 0.67 4.68 3.91
N SER A 184 0.76 4.35 2.62
CA SER A 184 0.32 3.06 2.08
C SER A 184 1.52 2.26 1.57
N PHE A 185 1.64 1.00 1.97
CA PHE A 185 2.73 0.13 1.55
C PHE A 185 2.35 -1.36 1.71
N ILE A 186 3.19 -2.23 1.18
CA ILE A 186 3.12 -3.67 1.44
C ILE A 186 4.13 -3.99 2.54
N ALA A 187 3.70 -4.72 3.57
CA ALA A 187 4.58 -5.12 4.67
C ALA A 187 5.79 -5.89 4.14
N PRO A 188 7.01 -5.48 4.49
CA PRO A 188 8.26 -6.03 3.96
C PRO A 188 8.53 -7.44 4.52
N PRO A 189 9.66 -8.10 4.17
CA PRO A 189 10.07 -9.35 4.80
C PRO A 189 10.11 -9.27 6.34
N PRO A 190 10.00 -10.41 7.05
CA PRO A 190 10.00 -10.44 8.51
C PRO A 190 11.22 -9.71 9.12
N GLY A 191 10.98 -8.91 10.16
CA GLY A 191 11.99 -8.12 10.85
C GLY A 191 11.40 -6.95 11.62
N ASP A 192 12.26 -6.23 12.33
CA ASP A 192 11.91 -5.05 13.13
C ASP A 192 12.22 -3.78 12.35
N TYR A 193 11.20 -3.06 11.97
CA TYR A 193 11.28 -1.83 11.19
C TYR A 193 10.96 -0.62 12.07
N PRO A 194 11.98 0.13 12.49
CA PRO A 194 11.75 1.32 13.30
C PRO A 194 10.99 2.39 12.52
N TYR A 195 10.18 3.17 13.23
CA TYR A 195 9.68 4.45 12.73
C TYR A 195 10.07 5.57 13.69
N VAL A 196 10.35 6.73 13.12
CA VAL A 196 10.98 7.84 13.86
C VAL A 196 10.53 9.20 13.30
N CYS A 197 10.38 10.19 14.19
CA CYS A 197 10.29 11.59 13.80
C CYS A 197 11.69 12.15 13.61
N THR A 198 11.92 12.84 12.50
CA THR A 198 13.23 13.41 12.18
C THR A 198 13.31 14.92 12.37
N PHE A 199 12.28 15.56 12.93
CA PHE A 199 12.42 16.94 13.39
C PHE A 199 13.57 17.02 14.41
N PRO A 200 14.42 18.06 14.38
CA PRO A 200 15.59 18.16 15.25
C PRO A 200 15.25 17.99 16.74
N GLY A 201 15.95 17.10 17.39
CA GLY A 201 15.77 16.80 18.82
C GLY A 201 14.69 15.74 19.12
N HIS A 202 13.78 15.42 18.20
CA HIS A 202 12.65 14.53 18.48
C HIS A 202 13.00 13.03 18.41
N ALA A 203 13.95 12.66 17.56
CA ALA A 203 14.28 11.26 17.25
C ALA A 203 14.67 10.41 18.46
N MET A 204 15.15 11.01 19.55
CA MET A 204 15.51 10.30 20.77
C MET A 204 14.30 9.71 21.49
N MET A 205 13.17 10.41 21.50
CA MET A 205 11.96 10.03 22.23
C MET A 205 10.83 9.60 21.30
N MET A 206 10.76 10.19 20.12
CA MET A 206 9.65 10.03 19.17
C MET A 206 9.96 8.94 18.16
N ARG A 207 9.85 7.70 18.61
CA ARG A 207 10.11 6.49 17.82
C ARG A 207 9.23 5.32 18.28
N GLY A 208 9.11 4.34 17.37
CA GLY A 208 8.45 3.07 17.64
C GLY A 208 8.95 2.00 16.67
N VAL A 209 8.34 0.82 16.70
CA VAL A 209 8.75 -0.35 15.90
C VAL A 209 7.54 -1.01 15.27
N MET A 210 7.59 -1.21 13.97
CA MET A 210 6.72 -2.13 13.25
C MET A 210 7.41 -3.49 13.20
N LYS A 211 6.85 -4.50 13.85
CA LYS A 211 7.32 -5.89 13.78
C LYS A 211 6.62 -6.59 12.64
N VAL A 212 7.38 -6.99 11.65
CA VAL A 212 6.86 -7.80 10.54
C VAL A 212 7.05 -9.27 10.87
N LEU A 213 5.93 -9.98 10.98
CA LEU A 213 5.90 -11.39 11.31
C LEU A 213 5.84 -12.25 10.03
N PRO A 214 6.33 -13.50 10.08
CA PRO A 214 6.11 -14.46 9.01
C PRO A 214 4.61 -14.67 8.74
N LYS A 215 4.26 -15.04 7.50
CA LYS A 215 2.87 -15.33 7.13
C LYS A 215 2.33 -16.50 7.95
N GLY A 216 1.14 -16.32 8.54
CA GLY A 216 0.50 -17.33 9.40
C GLY A 216 1.08 -17.44 10.81
N ALA A 217 1.92 -16.49 11.24
CA ALA A 217 2.34 -16.43 12.63
C ALA A 217 1.16 -16.05 13.52
N ASP A 218 0.92 -16.83 14.60
CA ASP A 218 -0.10 -16.52 15.57
C ASP A 218 0.21 -15.16 16.23
N LYS A 219 -0.75 -14.25 16.12
CA LYS A 219 -0.68 -13.00 16.89
C LYS A 219 -0.73 -13.38 18.36
N LYS A 220 0.35 -13.12 19.09
CA LYS A 220 0.28 -13.17 20.55
C LYS A 220 -0.83 -12.20 20.99
N LYS A 221 -1.86 -12.76 21.61
CA LYS A 221 -2.95 -12.01 22.23
C LYS A 221 -2.43 -11.15 23.37
#